data_29431f6e851712d227921ef77d13831a
#
_entry.id   29431f6e851712d227921ef77d13831a
#
_cell.length_a   1.000
_cell.length_b   1.000
_cell.length_c   1.000
_cell.angle_alpha   90.00
_cell.angle_beta   90.00
_cell.angle_gamma   90.00
#
_symmetry.space_group_name_H-M   'P 1'
#
loop_
_entity.id
_entity.type
_entity.pdbx_description
1 polymer ?
#
loop_
_entity_poly.entity_id
_entity_poly.type
_entity_poly.pdbx_seq_one_letter_code
_entity_poly.pdbx_strand_id
1 'polypeptide(L)'
;DSSAVVLGDVQLGDHCSVWPMAVVRGDMQRIRIGARSSVQDGSVLHITHAGPYNPDGYPLLIGDEVTIGHNVTLHGCTLGNRILVGMGSIVMDGAVVEDEVVIGAGSLVPPGKRLVSGYLYVGSPIRQARPLSDKERAYFSYSASNYVKLKDLHLSEGFDH
;
A
#
# COMPACT_ATOMS: atom_id res chain seq x y z
N ASP A 1 -12.91 6.31 6.36
CA ASP A 1 -13.36 6.29 7.75
C ASP A 1 -13.05 7.59 8.45
N SER A 2 -13.92 8.06 9.36
CA SER A 2 -13.79 9.37 10.06
C SER A 2 -12.59 9.44 11.01
N SER A 3 -12.09 8.30 11.49
CA SER A 3 -10.89 8.23 12.32
C SER A 3 -9.58 8.19 11.54
N ALA A 4 -9.64 8.04 10.21
CA ALA A 4 -8.46 8.08 9.36
C ALA A 4 -7.96 9.52 9.18
N VAL A 5 -6.64 9.69 9.06
CA VAL A 5 -6.01 10.99 8.81
C VAL A 5 -5.43 11.01 7.40
N VAL A 6 -5.95 11.91 6.55
CA VAL A 6 -5.42 12.15 5.20
C VAL A 6 -5.07 13.61 5.08
N LEU A 7 -3.80 13.95 4.89
CA LEU A 7 -3.36 15.35 4.82
C LEU A 7 -2.20 15.56 3.85
N GLY A 8 -2.06 16.81 3.37
CA GLY A 8 -1.01 17.23 2.45
C GLY A 8 -1.34 16.96 0.98
N ASP A 9 -0.30 16.79 0.15
CA ASP A 9 -0.43 16.50 -1.29
C ASP A 9 -0.75 15.02 -1.53
N VAL A 10 -1.99 14.63 -1.27
CA VAL A 10 -2.51 13.27 -1.42
C VAL A 10 -3.58 13.23 -2.50
N GLN A 11 -3.45 12.27 -3.42
CA GLN A 11 -4.45 11.95 -4.44
C GLN A 11 -4.86 10.49 -4.34
N LEU A 12 -6.15 10.23 -4.23
CA LEU A 12 -6.74 8.90 -4.22
C LEU A 12 -7.52 8.69 -5.52
N GLY A 13 -7.30 7.54 -6.16
CA GLY A 13 -8.08 7.13 -7.31
C GLY A 13 -9.50 6.70 -6.94
N ASP A 14 -10.30 6.41 -7.95
CA ASP A 14 -11.69 6.02 -7.77
C ASP A 14 -11.83 4.74 -6.93
N HIS A 15 -12.84 4.71 -6.09
CA HIS A 15 -13.17 3.56 -5.24
C HIS A 15 -12.09 3.14 -4.24
N CYS A 16 -11.13 4.00 -3.92
CA CYS A 16 -10.20 3.75 -2.82
C CYS A 16 -10.93 3.72 -1.47
N SER A 17 -10.33 3.03 -0.51
CA SER A 17 -10.78 3.04 0.89
C SER A 17 -9.60 3.28 1.83
N VAL A 18 -9.83 4.12 2.85
CA VAL A 18 -8.90 4.38 3.95
C VAL A 18 -9.64 4.03 5.24
N TRP A 19 -9.16 3.01 5.93
CA TRP A 19 -9.83 2.37 7.05
C TRP A 19 -9.45 3.00 8.40
N PRO A 20 -10.09 2.61 9.50
CA PRO A 20 -9.92 3.25 10.80
C PRO A 20 -8.46 3.43 11.22
N MET A 21 -8.12 4.57 11.79
CA MET A 21 -6.81 4.90 12.35
C MET A 21 -5.65 4.86 11.34
N ALA A 22 -5.92 4.71 10.04
CA ALA A 22 -4.87 4.81 9.02
C ALA A 22 -4.43 6.27 8.83
N VAL A 23 -3.13 6.49 8.60
CA VAL A 23 -2.54 7.81 8.37
C VAL A 23 -1.90 7.86 6.99
N VAL A 24 -2.37 8.78 6.13
CA VAL A 24 -1.81 9.06 4.81
C VAL A 24 -1.33 10.51 4.81
N ARG A 25 -0.02 10.71 4.99
CA ARG A 25 0.57 12.04 5.23
C ARG A 25 1.56 12.44 4.14
N GLY A 26 1.10 13.28 3.18
CA GLY A 26 1.89 13.84 2.08
C GLY A 26 2.26 15.32 2.33
N ASP A 27 2.86 15.63 3.46
CA ASP A 27 3.12 16.99 3.92
C ASP A 27 4.35 17.66 3.29
N MET A 28 5.32 16.87 2.82
CA MET A 28 6.57 17.39 2.22
C MET A 28 6.90 16.78 0.85
N GLN A 29 6.11 15.81 0.38
CA GLN A 29 6.20 15.19 -0.94
C GLN A 29 4.84 14.53 -1.25
N ARG A 30 4.58 14.26 -2.51
CA ARG A 30 3.30 13.73 -2.97
C ARG A 30 3.08 12.25 -2.61
N ILE A 31 1.82 11.91 -2.32
CA ILE A 31 1.31 10.54 -2.27
C ILE A 31 0.26 10.37 -3.39
N ARG A 32 0.36 9.32 -4.16
CA ARG A 32 -0.59 8.97 -5.21
C ARG A 32 -1.00 7.52 -5.04
N ILE A 33 -2.30 7.27 -4.94
CA ILE A 33 -2.87 5.93 -4.76
C ILE A 33 -3.85 5.69 -5.90
N GLY A 34 -3.60 4.64 -6.67
CA GLY A 34 -4.41 4.23 -7.82
C GLY A 34 -5.78 3.69 -7.41
N ALA A 35 -6.65 3.51 -8.40
CA ALA A 35 -8.05 3.13 -8.21
C ALA A 35 -8.20 1.77 -7.51
N ARG A 36 -9.30 1.62 -6.76
CA ARG A 36 -9.72 0.37 -6.10
C ARG A 36 -8.69 -0.19 -5.11
N SER A 37 -7.79 0.67 -4.61
CA SER A 37 -6.78 0.32 -3.61
C SER A 37 -7.32 0.56 -2.20
N SER A 38 -6.92 -0.29 -1.25
CA SER A 38 -7.41 -0.28 0.13
C SER A 38 -6.24 -0.10 1.10
N VAL A 39 -6.33 0.92 1.96
CA VAL A 39 -5.38 1.18 3.06
C VAL A 39 -6.04 0.77 4.36
N GLN A 40 -5.63 -0.37 4.92
CA GLN A 40 -6.30 -0.94 6.08
C GLN A 40 -5.86 -0.31 7.41
N ASP A 41 -6.58 -0.67 8.45
CA ASP A 41 -6.56 -0.08 9.78
C ASP A 41 -5.14 0.07 10.34
N GLY A 42 -4.86 1.22 10.94
CA GLY A 42 -3.60 1.52 11.61
C GLY A 42 -2.38 1.64 10.70
N SER A 43 -2.55 1.57 9.38
CA SER A 43 -1.42 1.68 8.44
C SER A 43 -0.92 3.12 8.35
N VAL A 44 0.40 3.30 8.16
CA VAL A 44 1.05 4.60 8.03
C VAL A 44 1.73 4.71 6.66
N LEU A 45 1.29 5.68 5.87
CA LEU A 45 1.79 6.01 4.54
C LEU A 45 2.44 7.38 4.58
N HIS A 46 3.75 7.44 4.32
CA HIS A 46 4.51 8.68 4.38
C HIS A 46 5.57 8.74 3.28
N ILE A 47 6.32 9.82 3.27
CA ILE A 47 7.27 10.19 2.21
C ILE A 47 8.60 10.64 2.80
N THR A 48 9.61 10.80 1.95
CA THR A 48 10.83 11.52 2.31
C THR A 48 10.95 12.80 1.48
N HIS A 49 11.20 13.93 2.15
CA HIS A 49 11.38 15.23 1.51
C HIS A 49 12.68 15.32 0.70
N ALA A 50 12.71 16.24 -0.25
CA ALA A 50 13.93 16.62 -0.95
C ALA A 50 14.90 17.34 0.02
N GLY A 51 16.17 16.98 -0.03
CA GLY A 51 17.15 17.55 0.88
C GLY A 51 18.60 17.17 0.53
N PRO A 52 19.57 17.57 1.36
CA PRO A 52 21.00 17.36 1.05
C PRO A 52 21.40 15.89 0.86
N TYR A 53 20.68 14.96 1.50
CA TYR A 53 20.95 13.53 1.43
C TYR A 53 20.16 12.80 0.34
N ASN A 54 19.02 13.37 -0.08
CA ASN A 54 18.15 12.86 -1.13
C ASN A 54 17.62 14.06 -1.92
N PRO A 55 18.33 14.53 -2.97
CA PRO A 55 17.99 15.77 -3.67
C PRO A 55 16.54 15.83 -4.20
N ASP A 56 16.00 14.70 -4.66
CA ASP A 56 14.65 14.60 -5.20
C ASP A 56 13.61 14.16 -4.17
N GLY A 57 14.06 13.71 -2.99
CA GLY A 57 13.21 13.03 -2.02
C GLY A 57 12.65 11.70 -2.54
N TYR A 58 11.73 11.10 -1.81
CA TYR A 58 11.03 9.88 -2.22
C TYR A 58 9.53 10.07 -2.07
N PRO A 59 8.78 10.27 -3.18
CA PRO A 59 7.33 10.23 -3.16
C PRO A 59 6.83 8.82 -2.86
N LEU A 60 5.58 8.70 -2.44
CA LEU A 60 4.90 7.42 -2.33
C LEU A 60 3.91 7.25 -3.50
N LEU A 61 4.19 6.28 -4.34
CA LEU A 61 3.39 6.00 -5.53
C LEU A 61 2.84 4.58 -5.45
N ILE A 62 1.53 4.44 -5.53
CA ILE A 62 0.81 3.18 -5.40
C ILE A 62 -0.12 3.05 -6.59
N GLY A 63 -0.04 1.93 -7.30
CA GLY A 63 -0.90 1.64 -8.45
C GLY A 63 -2.31 1.22 -8.09
N ASP A 64 -3.00 0.61 -9.05
CA ASP A 64 -4.37 0.17 -8.94
C ASP A 64 -4.50 -1.21 -8.27
N GLU A 65 -5.64 -1.45 -7.62
CA GLU A 65 -5.98 -2.76 -7.01
C GLU A 65 -4.94 -3.25 -5.98
N VAL A 66 -4.34 -2.32 -5.23
CA VAL A 66 -3.38 -2.64 -4.18
C VAL A 66 -4.11 -2.80 -2.84
N THR A 67 -3.93 -3.94 -2.20
CA THR A 67 -4.41 -4.19 -0.83
C THR A 67 -3.26 -4.01 0.15
N ILE A 68 -3.33 -2.96 0.96
CA ILE A 68 -2.37 -2.66 2.03
C ILE A 68 -2.98 -3.16 3.34
N GLY A 69 -2.44 -4.24 3.88
CA GLY A 69 -2.94 -4.89 5.10
C GLY A 69 -2.82 -4.03 6.35
N HIS A 70 -3.40 -4.49 7.45
CA HIS A 70 -3.42 -3.76 8.72
C HIS A 70 -2.01 -3.49 9.26
N ASN A 71 -1.81 -2.31 9.87
CA ASN A 71 -0.54 -1.90 10.51
C ASN A 71 0.69 -1.97 9.57
N VAL A 72 0.50 -1.73 8.28
CA VAL A 72 1.60 -1.65 7.31
C VAL A 72 2.22 -0.25 7.35
N THR A 73 3.54 -0.17 7.20
CA THR A 73 4.25 1.08 6.98
C THR A 73 4.78 1.12 5.55
N LEU A 74 4.33 2.09 4.76
CA LEU A 74 4.90 2.42 3.45
C LEU A 74 5.57 3.78 3.53
N HIS A 75 6.86 3.85 3.20
CA HIS A 75 7.61 5.09 3.30
C HIS A 75 8.42 5.32 2.02
N GLY A 76 8.09 6.38 1.26
CA GLY A 76 8.86 6.82 0.09
C GLY A 76 9.12 5.73 -0.96
N CYS A 77 8.18 4.86 -1.23
CA CYS A 77 8.36 3.71 -2.13
C CYS A 77 7.40 3.75 -3.33
N THR A 78 7.63 2.89 -4.30
CA THR A 78 6.76 2.72 -5.47
C THR A 78 6.21 1.30 -5.52
N LEU A 79 4.89 1.18 -5.54
CA LEU A 79 4.17 -0.06 -5.75
C LEU A 79 3.42 -0.01 -7.08
N GLY A 80 3.58 -1.03 -7.91
CA GLY A 80 2.80 -1.23 -9.13
C GLY A 80 1.36 -1.62 -8.85
N ASN A 81 0.74 -2.34 -9.77
CA ASN A 81 -0.67 -2.73 -9.70
C ASN A 81 -0.83 -4.15 -9.16
N ARG A 82 -2.01 -4.45 -8.61
CA ARG A 82 -2.37 -5.80 -8.14
C ARG A 82 -1.33 -6.37 -7.18
N ILE A 83 -1.17 -5.68 -6.05
CA ILE A 83 -0.21 -6.06 -5.01
C ILE A 83 -0.97 -6.32 -3.70
N LEU A 84 -0.57 -7.35 -2.99
CA LEU A 84 -0.99 -7.58 -1.61
C LEU A 84 0.20 -7.34 -0.69
N VAL A 85 0.09 -6.34 0.17
CA VAL A 85 1.04 -6.09 1.25
C VAL A 85 0.49 -6.70 2.54
N GLY A 86 1.10 -7.78 3.01
CA GLY A 86 0.69 -8.47 4.22
C GLY A 86 0.79 -7.58 5.47
N MET A 87 -0.11 -7.80 6.42
CA MET A 87 -0.22 -7.01 7.64
C MET A 87 1.10 -6.92 8.41
N GLY A 88 1.36 -5.75 9.01
CA GLY A 88 2.58 -5.50 9.78
C GLY A 88 3.87 -5.42 8.97
N SER A 89 3.80 -5.37 7.64
CA SER A 89 4.98 -5.23 6.78
C SER A 89 5.47 -3.79 6.71
N ILE A 90 6.77 -3.62 6.42
CA ILE A 90 7.42 -2.32 6.25
C ILE A 90 8.08 -2.28 4.87
N VAL A 91 7.78 -1.25 4.07
CA VAL A 91 8.43 -0.98 2.78
C VAL A 91 9.08 0.39 2.85
N MET A 92 10.40 0.43 2.63
CA MET A 92 11.22 1.62 2.88
C MET A 92 11.55 2.41 1.60
N ASP A 93 12.18 3.58 1.80
CA ASP A 93 12.50 4.56 0.77
C ASP A 93 13.16 3.98 -0.47
N GLY A 94 12.68 4.41 -1.64
CA GLY A 94 13.23 4.01 -2.93
C GLY A 94 13.00 2.55 -3.30
N ALA A 95 12.31 1.76 -2.45
CA ALA A 95 11.92 0.41 -2.84
C ALA A 95 10.93 0.44 -4.00
N VAL A 96 11.06 -0.50 -4.93
CA VAL A 96 10.18 -0.65 -6.10
C VAL A 96 9.59 -2.05 -6.10
N VAL A 97 8.28 -2.12 -6.00
CA VAL A 97 7.52 -3.38 -6.08
C VAL A 97 6.77 -3.40 -7.41
N GLU A 98 7.12 -4.33 -8.27
CA GLU A 98 6.47 -4.48 -9.58
C GLU A 98 5.04 -5.02 -9.44
N ASP A 99 4.31 -5.07 -10.55
CA ASP A 99 2.94 -5.58 -10.58
C ASP A 99 2.85 -7.05 -10.12
N GLU A 100 1.71 -7.44 -9.59
CA GLU A 100 1.42 -8.83 -9.18
C GLU A 100 2.46 -9.42 -8.21
N VAL A 101 2.67 -8.72 -7.11
CA VAL A 101 3.55 -9.18 -6.01
C VAL A 101 2.73 -9.39 -4.74
N VAL A 102 3.04 -10.47 -4.03
CA VAL A 102 2.56 -10.67 -2.65
C VAL A 102 3.74 -10.50 -1.70
N ILE A 103 3.59 -9.58 -0.76
CA ILE A 103 4.49 -9.39 0.39
C ILE A 103 3.83 -10.08 1.58
N GLY A 104 4.47 -11.12 2.11
CA GLY A 104 3.97 -11.85 3.29
C GLY A 104 3.96 -10.98 4.55
N ALA A 105 3.06 -11.28 5.49
CA ALA A 105 2.91 -10.52 6.72
C ALA A 105 4.23 -10.40 7.52
N GLY A 106 4.45 -9.25 8.17
CA GLY A 106 5.64 -8.98 8.99
C GLY A 106 6.95 -8.88 8.21
N SER A 107 6.90 -8.69 6.90
CA SER A 107 8.10 -8.59 6.07
C SER A 107 8.70 -7.18 6.09
N LEU A 108 10.03 -7.11 5.93
CA LEU A 108 10.77 -5.85 5.78
C LEU A 108 11.40 -5.76 4.38
N VAL A 109 10.95 -4.79 3.58
CA VAL A 109 11.55 -4.42 2.29
C VAL A 109 12.53 -3.28 2.53
N PRO A 110 13.86 -3.54 2.46
CA PRO A 110 14.89 -2.52 2.70
C PRO A 110 14.87 -1.40 1.66
N PRO A 111 15.52 -0.25 1.95
CA PRO A 111 15.62 0.85 1.02
C PRO A 111 16.19 0.44 -0.34
N GLY A 112 15.64 0.98 -1.42
CA GLY A 112 16.09 0.74 -2.80
C GLY A 112 15.91 -0.69 -3.31
N LYS A 113 15.30 -1.57 -2.53
CA LYS A 113 15.07 -2.97 -2.95
C LYS A 113 14.03 -3.04 -4.06
N ARG A 114 14.34 -3.84 -5.11
CA ARG A 114 13.38 -4.14 -6.17
C ARG A 114 12.80 -5.54 -5.98
N LEU A 115 11.46 -5.65 -6.01
CA LEU A 115 10.71 -6.90 -6.01
C LEU A 115 10.10 -7.09 -7.39
N VAL A 116 10.53 -8.13 -8.08
CA VAL A 116 10.06 -8.44 -9.44
C VAL A 116 8.68 -9.08 -9.44
N SER A 117 7.93 -8.84 -10.52
CA SER A 117 6.56 -9.31 -10.73
C SER A 117 6.42 -10.83 -10.64
N GLY A 118 5.27 -11.28 -10.14
CA GLY A 118 4.84 -12.68 -10.21
C GLY A 118 5.32 -13.56 -9.06
N TYR A 119 5.83 -12.99 -7.97
CA TYR A 119 6.37 -13.77 -6.84
C TYR A 119 5.77 -13.41 -5.49
N LEU A 120 5.79 -14.40 -4.61
CA LEU A 120 5.65 -14.23 -3.17
C LEU A 120 7.01 -13.91 -2.57
N TYR A 121 7.05 -12.86 -1.75
CA TYR A 121 8.21 -12.45 -0.97
C TYR A 121 7.90 -12.50 0.52
N VAL A 122 8.85 -12.96 1.35
CA VAL A 122 8.67 -13.09 2.80
C VAL A 122 9.96 -12.77 3.56
N GLY A 123 9.83 -12.36 4.80
CA GLY A 123 10.94 -12.27 5.75
C GLY A 123 11.42 -10.86 6.06
N SER A 124 12.30 -10.77 7.06
CA SER A 124 12.96 -9.53 7.52
C SER A 124 14.46 -9.80 7.70
N PRO A 125 15.31 -9.35 6.75
CA PRO A 125 14.98 -8.69 5.49
C PRO A 125 14.30 -9.63 4.47
N ILE A 126 13.52 -9.03 3.56
CA ILE A 126 12.68 -9.78 2.62
C ILE A 126 13.47 -10.61 1.61
N ARG A 127 12.96 -11.77 1.26
CA ARG A 127 13.51 -12.66 0.22
C ARG A 127 12.39 -13.19 -0.69
N GLN A 128 12.74 -13.43 -1.93
CA GLN A 128 11.86 -14.12 -2.88
C GLN A 128 11.68 -15.57 -2.44
N ALA A 129 10.44 -15.99 -2.24
CA ALA A 129 10.12 -17.34 -1.77
C ALA A 129 9.78 -18.29 -2.92
N ARG A 130 8.80 -17.93 -3.75
CA ARG A 130 8.33 -18.77 -4.86
C ARG A 130 7.47 -17.94 -5.85
N PRO A 131 7.24 -18.45 -7.08
CA PRO A 131 6.22 -17.88 -7.96
C PRO A 131 4.83 -17.90 -7.33
N LEU A 132 3.98 -16.97 -7.74
CA LEU A 132 2.58 -16.97 -7.37
C LEU A 132 1.82 -18.09 -8.10
N SER A 133 0.89 -18.70 -7.39
CA SER A 133 -0.09 -19.60 -7.98
C SER A 133 -1.19 -18.81 -8.72
N ASP A 134 -1.93 -19.48 -9.60
CA ASP A 134 -3.08 -18.88 -10.31
C ASP A 134 -4.16 -18.41 -9.32
N LYS A 135 -4.34 -19.13 -8.21
CA LYS A 135 -5.27 -18.73 -7.14
C LYS A 135 -4.84 -17.42 -6.48
N GLU A 136 -3.57 -17.20 -6.22
CA GLU A 136 -3.05 -15.96 -5.65
C GLU A 136 -3.17 -14.81 -6.64
N ARG A 137 -2.94 -15.04 -7.94
CA ARG A 137 -3.17 -14.03 -8.97
C ARG A 137 -4.65 -13.62 -9.06
N ALA A 138 -5.55 -14.58 -9.04
CA ALA A 138 -7.00 -14.32 -9.05
C ALA A 138 -7.46 -13.57 -7.79
N TYR A 139 -6.76 -13.73 -6.66
CA TYR A 139 -7.10 -13.09 -5.40
C TYR A 139 -6.96 -11.57 -5.43
N PHE A 140 -6.07 -10.98 -6.22
CA PHE A 140 -5.91 -9.53 -6.28
C PHE A 140 -7.21 -8.80 -6.65
N SER A 141 -7.79 -9.14 -7.78
CA SER A 141 -9.04 -8.52 -8.24
C SER A 141 -10.24 -8.88 -7.34
N TYR A 142 -10.25 -10.08 -6.75
CA TYR A 142 -11.25 -10.46 -5.76
C TYR A 142 -11.15 -9.56 -4.52
N SER A 143 -9.95 -9.39 -3.96
CA SER A 143 -9.70 -8.53 -2.79
C SER A 143 -10.11 -7.09 -3.06
N ALA A 144 -9.66 -6.50 -4.17
CA ALA A 144 -10.02 -5.15 -4.57
C ALA A 144 -11.56 -4.97 -4.67
N SER A 145 -12.24 -5.91 -5.34
CA SER A 145 -13.71 -5.88 -5.48
C SER A 145 -14.43 -6.01 -4.14
N ASN A 146 -13.89 -6.84 -3.22
CA ASN A 146 -14.46 -7.04 -1.90
C ASN A 146 -14.35 -5.77 -1.05
N TYR A 147 -13.20 -5.08 -1.06
CA TYR A 147 -13.03 -3.84 -0.31
C TYR A 147 -13.84 -2.67 -0.90
N VAL A 148 -14.06 -2.63 -2.20
CA VAL A 148 -15.00 -1.67 -2.80
C VAL A 148 -16.42 -1.89 -2.27
N LYS A 149 -16.91 -3.14 -2.28
CA LYS A 149 -18.23 -3.48 -1.74
C LYS A 149 -18.36 -3.16 -0.25
N LEU A 150 -17.32 -3.52 0.53
CA LEU A 150 -17.32 -3.28 1.97
C LEU A 150 -17.36 -1.78 2.28
N LYS A 151 -16.57 -0.97 1.56
CA LYS A 151 -16.60 0.48 1.67
C LYS A 151 -17.99 1.05 1.36
N ASP A 152 -18.62 0.57 0.27
CA ASP A 152 -19.96 1.04 -0.11
C ASP A 152 -21.00 0.68 0.95
N LEU A 153 -20.88 -0.51 1.57
CA LEU A 153 -21.73 -0.94 2.69
C LEU A 153 -21.56 0.01 3.89
N HIS A 154 -20.32 0.29 4.31
CA HIS A 154 -20.04 1.21 5.42
C HIS A 154 -20.63 2.61 5.17
N LEU A 155 -20.49 3.13 3.95
CA LEU A 155 -21.08 4.43 3.58
C LEU A 155 -22.61 4.42 3.61
N SER A 156 -23.25 3.30 3.28
CA SER A 156 -24.71 3.20 3.24
C SER A 156 -25.35 2.94 4.61
N GLU A 157 -24.68 2.22 5.49
CA GLU A 157 -25.19 1.82 6.81
C GLU A 157 -24.79 2.78 7.95
N GLY A 158 -23.95 3.77 7.66
CA GLY A 158 -23.58 4.81 8.63
C GLY A 158 -22.75 4.26 9.82
N PHE A 159 -21.80 3.37 9.56
CA PHE A 159 -20.85 2.90 10.57
C PHE A 159 -19.88 3.98 11.06
N ASP A 160 -19.97 5.20 10.56
CA ASP A 160 -19.25 6.36 11.08
C ASP A 160 -19.88 6.79 12.41
N HIS A 161 -19.24 6.42 13.49
CA HIS A 161 -19.62 6.81 14.86
C HIS A 161 -18.93 8.08 15.30
#